data_b0de64cefb02abc6eedf328dc47ecf47
#
_entry.id   b0de64cefb02abc6eedf328dc47ecf47
#
_cell.length_a   1.000
_cell.length_b   1.000
_cell.length_c   1.000
_cell.angle_alpha   90.00
_cell.angle_beta   90.00
_cell.angle_gamma   90.00
#
_symmetry.space_group_name_H-M   'P 1'
#
loop_
_entity.id
_entity.type
_entity.pdbx_description
1 polymer ?
#
loop_
_entity_poly.entity_id
_entity_poly.type
_entity_poly.pdbx_seq_one_letter_code
_entity_poly.pdbx_strand_id
1 'polypeptide(L)'
;MTPEKEIVNCKIVKSSNKAVYTLNEYLPIFVGDDLPEKGWDDGMYCLETDGAQILRTNLLHGFLACFAFMVVDKGWMTIHYNGRELTIHPNDLYIYSPGLPVTVLATSDDFHGYCLMADEHVAIEAPSVHDLVHLAYLPIVQLHEPKQTLASDAAQHLLLKMREIIGYLHSDHIYKGEVLRMLYSIFLLDLQNAQNSAIVHRQTPQRVEEIFIGFIRLLPNHFAKHHDIAFYADQLHISTVYLSRVVRQVTERTVVYYINQMLLMEATFLLKTSKLSIAQIADHLHFADAPSFSKFFSRLNGMSPKEYRKG
;
A
#
# COMPACT_ATOMS: atom_id res chain seq x y z
N MET A 1 10.96 36.24 17.82
CA MET A 1 9.54 35.95 17.94
C MET A 1 9.29 34.66 17.18
N THR A 2 9.10 33.57 17.90
CA THR A 2 8.94 32.20 17.43
C THR A 2 7.56 32.01 16.78
N PRO A 3 7.46 31.25 15.67
CA PRO A 3 6.17 30.98 15.01
C PRO A 3 5.49 29.76 15.65
N GLU A 4 5.06 29.89 16.91
CA GLU A 4 4.39 28.82 17.68
C GLU A 4 2.89 29.07 17.95
N LYS A 5 2.21 29.97 17.23
CA LYS A 5 0.85 30.38 17.60
C LYS A 5 -0.21 30.42 16.49
N GLU A 6 -0.13 29.58 15.48
CA GLU A 6 -1.25 29.42 14.51
C GLU A 6 -1.67 27.97 14.25
N ILE A 7 -1.52 27.09 15.27
CA ILE A 7 -2.20 25.79 15.28
C ILE A 7 -3.42 25.92 16.20
N VAL A 8 -4.46 26.65 15.77
CA VAL A 8 -5.65 26.82 16.60
C VAL A 8 -6.91 26.62 15.78
N ASN A 9 -7.71 25.68 16.24
CA ASN A 9 -9.10 25.34 15.91
C ASN A 9 -9.36 24.32 14.80
N CYS A 10 -8.57 23.26 14.73
CA CYS A 10 -9.19 21.99 14.37
C CYS A 10 -9.90 21.47 15.64
N LYS A 11 -11.22 21.23 15.61
CA LYS A 11 -11.93 20.51 16.67
C LYS A 11 -11.11 19.24 16.92
N ILE A 12 -10.51 19.14 18.09
CA ILE A 12 -9.71 18.00 18.54
C ILE A 12 -10.59 16.76 18.29
N VAL A 13 -10.37 16.08 17.17
CA VAL A 13 -10.84 14.72 17.00
C VAL A 13 -10.21 13.98 18.15
N LYS A 14 -11.03 13.58 19.14
CA LYS A 14 -10.59 12.74 20.26
C LYS A 14 -9.73 11.67 19.63
N SER A 15 -8.45 11.60 20.02
CA SER A 15 -7.51 10.61 19.52
C SER A 15 -8.13 9.25 19.77
N SER A 16 -8.80 8.71 18.75
CA SER A 16 -9.17 7.31 18.75
C SER A 16 -7.84 6.59 18.63
N ASN A 17 -7.42 5.88 19.65
CA ASN A 17 -6.28 4.95 19.62
C ASN A 17 -6.62 3.78 18.66
N LYS A 18 -6.98 4.09 17.42
CA LYS A 18 -7.33 3.13 16.40
C LYS A 18 -6.06 2.81 15.63
N ALA A 19 -5.73 1.55 15.54
CA ALA A 19 -4.50 1.13 14.89
C ALA A 19 -4.62 1.04 13.36
N VAL A 20 -5.86 0.98 12.83
CA VAL A 20 -6.14 0.94 11.38
C VAL A 20 -7.29 1.86 11.06
N TYR A 21 -7.10 2.70 10.07
CA TYR A 21 -8.11 3.62 9.54
C TYR A 21 -8.60 3.11 8.19
N THR A 22 -9.91 2.96 8.07
CA THR A 22 -10.56 2.81 6.77
C THR A 22 -10.47 4.12 5.99
N LEU A 23 -10.71 4.08 4.69
CA LEU A 23 -10.72 5.28 3.86
C LEU A 23 -11.70 6.33 4.41
N ASN A 24 -12.89 5.91 4.82
CA ASN A 24 -13.93 6.76 5.38
C ASN A 24 -13.55 7.44 6.71
N GLU A 25 -12.68 6.84 7.48
CA GLU A 25 -12.18 7.41 8.73
C GLU A 25 -10.95 8.30 8.52
N TYR A 26 -10.19 8.01 7.48
CA TYR A 26 -8.98 8.74 7.14
C TYR A 26 -9.26 10.05 6.42
N LEU A 27 -10.16 10.04 5.43
CA LEU A 27 -10.43 11.20 4.59
C LEU A 27 -10.84 12.47 5.36
N PRO A 28 -11.74 12.42 6.36
CA PRO A 28 -12.10 13.60 7.14
C PRO A 28 -10.92 14.24 7.88
N ILE A 29 -9.92 13.44 8.26
CA ILE A 29 -8.72 13.94 8.96
C ILE A 29 -7.74 14.56 7.95
N PHE A 30 -7.62 13.94 6.78
CA PHE A 30 -6.67 14.33 5.75
C PHE A 30 -7.17 15.54 4.96
N VAL A 31 -8.40 15.50 4.48
CA VAL A 31 -9.01 16.54 3.65
C VAL A 31 -9.61 17.67 4.51
N GLY A 32 -10.16 17.33 5.68
CA GLY A 32 -10.82 18.30 6.55
C GLY A 32 -12.19 18.73 6.02
N ASP A 33 -12.51 20.03 6.10
CA ASP A 33 -13.81 20.59 5.74
C ASP A 33 -14.10 20.60 4.22
N ASP A 34 -13.08 20.34 3.39
CA ASP A 34 -13.21 20.28 1.92
C ASP A 34 -13.72 18.92 1.40
N LEU A 35 -14.10 18.01 2.30
CA LEU A 35 -14.67 16.72 1.92
C LEU A 35 -16.07 16.93 1.29
N PRO A 36 -16.34 16.41 0.08
CA PRO A 36 -17.66 16.51 -0.51
C PRO A 36 -18.71 15.78 0.34
N GLU A 37 -19.87 16.41 0.57
CA GLU A 37 -20.96 15.84 1.40
C GLU A 37 -21.50 14.50 0.87
N LYS A 38 -21.29 14.17 -0.40
CA LYS A 38 -21.77 12.95 -1.05
C LYS A 38 -20.79 12.48 -2.14
N GLY A 39 -20.63 11.18 -2.28
CA GLY A 39 -20.06 10.59 -3.50
C GLY A 39 -18.67 9.97 -3.41
N TRP A 40 -18.18 9.69 -2.21
CA TRP A 40 -16.93 8.97 -1.98
C TRP A 40 -17.14 7.62 -1.26
N ASP A 41 -18.42 7.21 -1.09
CA ASP A 41 -18.85 5.99 -0.37
C ASP A 41 -18.46 4.67 -1.05
N ASP A 42 -17.97 4.74 -2.29
CA ASP A 42 -17.68 3.54 -3.08
C ASP A 42 -16.27 2.96 -2.82
N GLY A 43 -15.63 3.36 -1.71
CA GLY A 43 -14.29 2.84 -1.33
C GLY A 43 -13.15 3.37 -2.21
N MET A 44 -13.34 4.48 -2.93
CA MET A 44 -12.32 5.13 -3.72
C MET A 44 -12.40 6.65 -3.57
N TYR A 45 -11.23 7.30 -3.46
CA TYR A 45 -11.13 8.76 -3.44
C TYR A 45 -9.85 9.23 -4.13
N CYS A 46 -9.93 10.37 -4.81
CA CYS A 46 -8.78 11.01 -5.43
C CYS A 46 -8.78 12.51 -5.11
N LEU A 47 -7.62 13.05 -4.81
CA LEU A 47 -7.47 14.47 -4.46
C LEU A 47 -6.12 15.03 -4.91
N GLU A 48 -6.09 16.35 -5.08
CA GLU A 48 -4.86 17.13 -5.07
C GLU A 48 -4.40 17.33 -3.63
N THR A 49 -3.10 17.35 -3.39
CA THR A 49 -2.53 17.53 -2.05
C THR A 49 -1.31 18.44 -2.09
N ASP A 50 -1.19 19.27 -1.09
CA ASP A 50 -0.04 20.13 -0.82
C ASP A 50 0.79 19.62 0.38
N GLY A 51 1.90 20.32 0.67
CA GLY A 51 2.78 19.95 1.76
C GLY A 51 2.12 20.00 3.14
N ALA A 52 1.20 20.94 3.38
CA ALA A 52 0.51 21.06 4.65
C ALA A 52 -0.49 19.91 4.86
N GLN A 53 -1.23 19.55 3.82
CA GLN A 53 -2.17 18.43 3.86
C GLN A 53 -1.46 17.10 4.06
N ILE A 54 -0.41 16.83 3.28
CA ILE A 54 0.30 15.53 3.38
C ILE A 54 0.97 15.34 4.74
N LEU A 55 1.45 16.41 5.38
CA LEU A 55 2.01 16.36 6.73
C LEU A 55 0.97 16.05 7.81
N ARG A 56 -0.33 16.31 7.56
CA ARG A 56 -1.42 15.93 8.48
C ARG A 56 -1.53 14.41 8.65
N THR A 57 -1.05 13.62 7.69
CA THR A 57 -1.01 12.15 7.81
C THR A 57 -0.27 11.69 9.04
N ASN A 58 0.74 12.45 9.51
CA ASN A 58 1.51 12.14 10.70
C ASN A 58 0.73 12.29 12.02
N LEU A 59 -0.44 12.96 11.98
CA LEU A 59 -1.33 13.06 13.14
C LEU A 59 -2.03 11.74 13.45
N LEU A 60 -2.00 10.80 12.50
CA LEU A 60 -2.61 9.49 12.62
C LEU A 60 -1.59 8.49 13.16
N HIS A 61 -1.81 8.04 14.38
CA HIS A 61 -1.02 6.97 15.00
C HIS A 61 -1.60 5.60 14.59
N GLY A 62 -1.50 5.25 13.30
CA GLY A 62 -2.07 4.00 12.79
C GLY A 62 -1.76 3.77 11.31
N PHE A 63 -2.37 2.73 10.76
CA PHE A 63 -2.19 2.31 9.38
C PHE A 63 -3.44 2.62 8.57
N LEU A 64 -3.26 2.95 7.31
CA LEU A 64 -4.35 3.08 6.36
C LEU A 64 -4.69 1.69 5.78
N ALA A 65 -5.98 1.34 5.78
CA ALA A 65 -6.47 0.05 5.27
C ALA A 65 -6.81 0.09 3.78
N CYS A 66 -6.28 1.04 3.03
CA CYS A 66 -6.48 1.14 1.59
C CYS A 66 -5.15 1.24 0.86
N PHE A 67 -5.19 1.03 -0.44
CA PHE A 67 -4.08 1.37 -1.33
C PHE A 67 -4.10 2.87 -1.60
N ALA A 68 -2.89 3.48 -1.72
CA ALA A 68 -2.78 4.85 -2.17
C ALA A 68 -1.68 4.98 -3.22
N PHE A 69 -2.01 5.67 -4.31
CA PHE A 69 -1.12 5.96 -5.44
C PHE A 69 -0.85 7.45 -5.42
N MET A 70 0.39 7.82 -5.12
CA MET A 70 0.83 9.22 -5.09
C MET A 70 1.71 9.50 -6.30
N VAL A 71 1.34 10.51 -7.09
CA VAL A 71 2.18 11.04 -8.16
C VAL A 71 2.52 12.49 -7.82
N VAL A 72 3.81 12.80 -7.75
CA VAL A 72 4.29 14.17 -7.50
C VAL A 72 4.32 14.95 -8.80
N ASP A 73 3.66 16.11 -8.81
CA ASP A 73 3.62 17.05 -9.95
C ASP A 73 4.72 18.12 -9.82
N LYS A 74 4.92 18.67 -8.58
CA LYS A 74 5.93 19.68 -8.30
C LYS A 74 6.59 19.47 -6.94
N GLY A 75 7.78 19.99 -6.80
CA GLY A 75 8.53 19.92 -5.55
C GLY A 75 8.97 18.50 -5.21
N TRP A 76 9.08 18.20 -3.94
CA TRP A 76 9.45 16.87 -3.44
C TRP A 76 8.86 16.61 -2.07
N MET A 77 8.72 15.33 -1.71
CA MET A 77 8.46 14.89 -0.34
C MET A 77 9.43 13.78 0.06
N THR A 78 9.83 13.79 1.34
CA THR A 78 10.62 12.72 1.95
C THR A 78 9.78 11.97 2.95
N ILE A 79 9.77 10.65 2.85
CA ILE A 79 9.05 9.75 3.73
C ILE A 79 10.02 8.80 4.44
N HIS A 80 9.68 8.41 5.66
CA HIS A 80 10.26 7.25 6.32
C HIS A 80 9.38 6.03 6.05
N TYR A 81 9.95 5.02 5.44
CA TYR A 81 9.27 3.81 5.02
C TYR A 81 10.14 2.59 5.29
N ASN A 82 9.66 1.66 6.11
CA ASN A 82 10.33 0.39 6.40
C ASN A 82 11.83 0.54 6.78
N GLY A 83 12.14 1.50 7.68
CA GLY A 83 13.51 1.76 8.14
C GLY A 83 14.42 2.50 7.16
N ARG A 84 13.86 3.06 6.08
CA ARG A 84 14.59 3.84 5.07
C ARG A 84 13.93 5.18 4.83
N GLU A 85 14.72 6.17 4.46
CA GLU A 85 14.21 7.44 3.94
C GLU A 85 14.16 7.39 2.41
N LEU A 86 13.02 7.79 1.86
CA LEU A 86 12.80 7.87 0.42
C LEU A 86 12.37 9.29 0.07
N THR A 87 13.06 9.91 -0.88
CA THR A 87 12.64 11.20 -1.44
C THR A 87 11.96 10.95 -2.79
N ILE A 88 10.79 11.53 -2.94
CA ILE A 88 9.89 11.37 -4.08
C ILE A 88 9.83 12.71 -4.80
N HIS A 89 10.14 12.70 -6.09
CA HIS A 89 10.26 13.87 -6.96
C HIS A 89 9.19 13.84 -8.07
N PRO A 90 9.05 14.90 -8.88
CA PRO A 90 8.21 14.88 -10.07
C PRO A 90 8.53 13.69 -10.97
N ASN A 91 7.49 13.10 -11.56
CA ASN A 91 7.50 11.86 -12.32
C ASN A 91 7.74 10.59 -11.47
N ASP A 92 7.94 10.70 -10.16
CA ASP A 92 7.92 9.52 -9.29
C ASP A 92 6.49 9.16 -8.93
N LEU A 93 6.17 7.88 -9.03
CA LEU A 93 5.01 7.25 -8.46
C LEU A 93 5.41 6.60 -7.15
N TYR A 94 4.71 6.93 -6.08
CA TYR A 94 4.79 6.24 -4.80
C TYR A 94 3.51 5.45 -4.56
N ILE A 95 3.63 4.17 -4.23
CA ILE A 95 2.49 3.31 -3.92
C ILE A 95 2.55 2.91 -2.46
N TYR A 96 1.53 3.31 -1.73
CA TYR A 96 1.27 2.88 -0.37
C TYR A 96 0.45 1.59 -0.37
N SER A 97 0.86 0.66 0.47
CA SER A 97 0.15 -0.61 0.68
C SER A 97 -0.42 -0.68 2.08
N PRO A 98 -1.63 -1.26 2.26
CA PRO A 98 -2.26 -1.40 3.56
C PRO A 98 -1.34 -2.04 4.61
N GLY A 99 -1.41 -1.53 5.84
CA GLY A 99 -0.71 -2.10 6.98
C GLY A 99 0.79 -1.74 7.10
N LEU A 100 1.32 -0.90 6.22
CA LEU A 100 2.71 -0.46 6.31
C LEU A 100 2.81 0.93 6.97
N PRO A 101 3.71 1.09 7.96
CA PRO A 101 3.93 2.39 8.56
C PRO A 101 4.65 3.32 7.59
N VAL A 102 4.06 4.48 7.36
CA VAL A 102 4.66 5.57 6.60
C VAL A 102 4.60 6.84 7.42
N THR A 103 5.71 7.56 7.48
CA THR A 103 5.79 8.88 8.10
C THR A 103 6.33 9.86 7.08
N VAL A 104 5.62 10.95 6.84
CA VAL A 104 6.11 12.04 5.99
C VAL A 104 7.07 12.90 6.82
N LEU A 105 8.32 12.94 6.44
CA LEU A 105 9.38 13.65 7.18
C LEU A 105 9.43 15.13 6.81
N ALA A 106 9.35 15.44 5.53
CA ALA A 106 9.45 16.80 5.01
C ALA A 106 8.88 16.89 3.60
N THR A 107 8.52 18.12 3.21
CA THR A 107 8.15 18.49 1.85
C THR A 107 8.86 19.79 1.46
N SER A 108 9.04 20.02 0.15
CA SER A 108 9.40 21.36 -0.34
C SER A 108 8.20 22.32 -0.19
N ASP A 109 8.49 23.63 -0.18
CA ASP A 109 7.46 24.68 -0.04
C ASP A 109 6.47 24.67 -1.22
N ASP A 110 6.93 24.24 -2.40
CA ASP A 110 6.14 24.14 -3.63
C ASP A 110 5.61 22.74 -3.89
N PHE A 111 5.64 21.83 -2.89
CA PHE A 111 5.15 20.47 -3.05
C PHE A 111 3.68 20.47 -3.48
N HIS A 112 3.44 19.77 -4.58
CA HIS A 112 2.11 19.52 -5.12
C HIS A 112 2.07 18.12 -5.73
N GLY A 113 1.01 17.37 -5.43
CA GLY A 113 0.83 16.01 -5.91
C GLY A 113 -0.61 15.59 -5.96
N TYR A 114 -0.85 14.41 -6.51
CA TYR A 114 -2.15 13.77 -6.62
C TYR A 114 -2.11 12.44 -5.90
N CYS A 115 -3.13 12.17 -5.10
CA CYS A 115 -3.28 10.92 -4.37
C CYS A 115 -4.60 10.25 -4.72
N LEU A 116 -4.53 9.06 -5.32
CA LEU A 116 -5.67 8.18 -5.56
C LEU A 116 -5.65 7.08 -4.52
N MET A 117 -6.72 6.95 -3.75
CA MET A 117 -6.89 5.95 -2.70
C MET A 117 -8.02 4.99 -3.08
N ALA A 118 -7.85 3.71 -2.80
CA ALA A 118 -8.86 2.69 -3.05
C ALA A 118 -8.81 1.60 -1.99
N ASP A 119 -9.96 1.25 -1.45
CA ASP A 119 -10.12 0.11 -0.56
C ASP A 119 -9.86 -1.20 -1.31
N GLU A 120 -9.51 -2.25 -0.58
CA GLU A 120 -9.17 -3.56 -1.15
C GLU A 120 -10.28 -4.13 -2.03
N HIS A 121 -11.55 -3.98 -1.66
CA HIS A 121 -12.68 -4.49 -2.44
C HIS A 121 -12.80 -3.79 -3.81
N VAL A 122 -12.57 -2.48 -3.88
CA VAL A 122 -12.56 -1.73 -5.15
C VAL A 122 -11.41 -2.16 -6.03
N ALA A 123 -10.25 -2.41 -5.43
CA ALA A 123 -9.08 -2.90 -6.14
C ALA A 123 -9.29 -4.29 -6.77
N ILE A 124 -10.13 -5.14 -6.15
CA ILE A 124 -10.41 -6.52 -6.59
C ILE A 124 -11.59 -6.58 -7.59
N GLU A 125 -12.61 -5.73 -7.42
CA GLU A 125 -13.85 -5.77 -8.20
C GLU A 125 -13.79 -5.08 -9.56
N ALA A 126 -12.67 -4.48 -9.94
CA ALA A 126 -12.53 -3.83 -11.24
C ALA A 126 -12.70 -4.86 -12.40
N PRO A 127 -13.78 -4.79 -13.18
CA PRO A 127 -14.29 -5.92 -13.99
C PRO A 127 -13.38 -6.39 -15.15
N SER A 128 -12.42 -5.59 -15.54
CA SER A 128 -11.53 -5.89 -16.69
C SER A 128 -10.19 -6.49 -16.26
N VAL A 129 -10.06 -6.80 -14.97
CA VAL A 129 -8.76 -6.94 -14.34
C VAL A 129 -8.52 -8.36 -13.85
N HIS A 130 -9.19 -9.34 -14.49
CA HIS A 130 -8.89 -10.76 -14.20
C HIS A 130 -7.40 -11.09 -14.40
N ASP A 131 -6.71 -10.32 -15.27
CA ASP A 131 -5.26 -10.38 -15.46
C ASP A 131 -4.51 -9.32 -14.63
N LEU A 132 -5.18 -8.30 -14.11
CA LEU A 132 -4.64 -7.27 -13.21
C LEU A 132 -4.68 -7.70 -11.72
N VAL A 133 -4.91 -8.95 -11.43
CA VAL A 133 -4.63 -9.59 -10.13
C VAL A 133 -3.18 -9.28 -9.69
N HIS A 134 -2.32 -8.94 -10.61
CA HIS A 134 -1.01 -8.35 -10.35
C HIS A 134 -1.06 -7.10 -9.46
N LEU A 135 -2.10 -6.27 -9.58
CA LEU A 135 -2.20 -5.03 -8.80
C LEU A 135 -2.62 -5.26 -7.35
N ALA A 136 -3.42 -6.27 -7.08
CA ALA A 136 -3.68 -6.71 -5.70
C ALA A 136 -2.39 -7.24 -5.03
N TYR A 137 -1.37 -7.60 -5.81
CA TYR A 137 -0.07 -8.10 -5.33
C TYR A 137 1.08 -7.11 -5.50
N LEU A 138 0.84 -5.95 -6.14
CA LEU A 138 1.79 -4.85 -6.16
C LEU A 138 2.38 -4.54 -4.78
N PRO A 139 1.61 -4.59 -3.67
CA PRO A 139 2.16 -4.38 -2.34
C PRO A 139 3.36 -5.26 -2.02
N ILE A 140 3.34 -6.52 -2.42
CA ILE A 140 4.40 -7.47 -2.08
C ILE A 140 5.64 -7.22 -2.94
N VAL A 141 5.45 -6.95 -4.23
CA VAL A 141 6.55 -6.61 -5.14
C VAL A 141 7.14 -5.24 -4.78
N GLN A 142 6.31 -4.31 -4.34
CA GLN A 142 6.69 -2.94 -4.00
C GLN A 142 7.12 -2.75 -2.55
N LEU A 143 6.98 -3.74 -1.68
CA LEU A 143 7.62 -3.72 -0.35
C LEU A 143 9.11 -3.37 -0.41
N HIS A 144 9.75 -3.56 -1.56
CA HIS A 144 11.16 -3.23 -1.79
C HIS A 144 11.38 -1.87 -2.43
N GLU A 145 10.53 -1.51 -3.39
CA GLU A 145 10.63 -0.29 -4.16
C GLU A 145 9.25 0.36 -4.29
N PRO A 146 8.75 0.97 -3.19
CA PRO A 146 7.44 1.63 -3.20
C PRO A 146 7.45 2.87 -4.11
N LYS A 147 8.64 3.33 -4.48
CA LYS A 147 8.87 4.46 -5.38
C LYS A 147 9.37 3.95 -6.73
N GLN A 148 8.77 4.45 -7.80
CA GLN A 148 9.16 4.17 -9.18
C GLN A 148 9.21 5.48 -9.96
N THR A 149 10.32 5.72 -10.65
CA THR A 149 10.44 6.85 -11.56
C THR A 149 9.87 6.45 -12.92
N LEU A 150 8.83 7.14 -13.36
CA LEU A 150 8.14 6.91 -14.62
C LEU A 150 8.77 7.77 -15.73
N ALA A 151 8.54 7.38 -16.99
CA ALA A 151 8.75 8.29 -18.10
C ALA A 151 7.80 9.50 -17.99
N SER A 152 8.26 10.68 -18.41
CA SER A 152 7.50 11.93 -18.18
C SER A 152 6.11 11.90 -18.82
N ASP A 153 5.96 11.32 -20.00
CA ASP A 153 4.68 11.13 -20.68
C ASP A 153 3.74 10.19 -19.92
N ALA A 154 4.27 9.09 -19.39
CA ALA A 154 3.51 8.15 -18.58
C ALA A 154 3.03 8.81 -17.26
N ALA A 155 3.91 9.55 -16.56
CA ALA A 155 3.53 10.30 -15.37
C ALA A 155 2.43 11.31 -15.67
N GLN A 156 2.53 12.06 -16.78
CA GLN A 156 1.51 13.02 -17.19
C GLN A 156 0.16 12.34 -17.52
N HIS A 157 0.18 11.15 -18.15
CA HIS A 157 -1.06 10.39 -18.40
C HIS A 157 -1.75 9.99 -17.09
N LEU A 158 -1.00 9.51 -16.09
CA LEU A 158 -1.57 9.18 -14.79
C LEU A 158 -2.14 10.42 -14.08
N LEU A 159 -1.43 11.55 -14.12
CA LEU A 159 -1.92 12.81 -13.56
C LEU A 159 -3.21 13.29 -14.24
N LEU A 160 -3.30 13.22 -15.56
CA LEU A 160 -4.53 13.55 -16.30
C LEU A 160 -5.70 12.65 -15.88
N LYS A 161 -5.44 11.36 -15.69
CA LYS A 161 -6.47 10.42 -15.25
C LYS A 161 -6.93 10.71 -13.81
N MET A 162 -6.01 11.05 -12.91
CA MET A 162 -6.35 11.46 -11.55
C MET A 162 -7.20 12.74 -11.53
N ARG A 163 -6.87 13.74 -12.35
CA ARG A 163 -7.69 14.96 -12.50
C ARG A 163 -9.09 14.66 -13.03
N GLU A 164 -9.21 13.73 -13.98
CA GLU A 164 -10.51 13.30 -14.49
C GLU A 164 -11.35 12.63 -13.40
N ILE A 165 -10.76 11.74 -12.59
CA ILE A 165 -11.40 11.11 -11.44
C ILE A 165 -11.89 12.18 -10.45
N ILE A 166 -11.05 13.17 -10.09
CA ILE A 166 -11.43 14.28 -9.22
C ILE A 166 -12.65 15.02 -9.77
N GLY A 167 -12.66 15.32 -11.08
CA GLY A 167 -13.78 15.98 -11.74
C GLY A 167 -15.09 15.21 -11.57
N TYR A 168 -15.08 13.90 -11.73
CA TYR A 168 -16.26 13.06 -11.54
C TYR A 168 -16.67 12.93 -10.07
N LEU A 169 -15.72 12.86 -9.13
CA LEU A 169 -16.01 12.82 -7.69
C LEU A 169 -16.85 14.03 -7.25
N HIS A 170 -16.59 15.21 -7.81
CA HIS A 170 -17.29 16.46 -7.51
C HIS A 170 -18.48 16.74 -8.44
N SER A 171 -18.83 15.84 -9.36
CA SER A 171 -19.94 16.01 -10.28
C SER A 171 -21.25 15.41 -9.77
N ASP A 172 -22.38 15.89 -10.33
CA ASP A 172 -23.71 15.31 -10.11
C ASP A 172 -24.06 14.27 -11.19
N HIS A 173 -23.07 13.60 -11.78
CA HIS A 173 -23.29 12.64 -12.85
C HIS A 173 -24.10 11.44 -12.36
N ILE A 174 -25.20 11.09 -13.09
CA ILE A 174 -26.15 10.04 -12.68
C ILE A 174 -25.44 8.67 -12.50
N TYR A 175 -24.48 8.36 -13.37
CA TYR A 175 -23.70 7.11 -13.36
C TYR A 175 -22.30 7.33 -12.77
N LYS A 176 -22.17 8.21 -11.78
CA LYS A 176 -20.87 8.58 -11.20
C LYS A 176 -20.07 7.36 -10.73
N GLY A 177 -20.70 6.46 -9.99
CA GLY A 177 -20.03 5.27 -9.46
C GLY A 177 -19.49 4.34 -10.56
N GLU A 178 -20.27 4.11 -11.63
CA GLU A 178 -19.83 3.30 -12.77
C GLU A 178 -18.68 3.94 -13.52
N VAL A 179 -18.76 5.26 -13.75
CA VAL A 179 -17.69 6.00 -14.43
C VAL A 179 -16.41 5.98 -13.60
N LEU A 180 -16.50 6.19 -12.30
CA LEU A 180 -15.34 6.15 -11.40
C LEU A 180 -14.67 4.77 -11.40
N ARG A 181 -15.44 3.68 -11.35
CA ARG A 181 -14.90 2.31 -11.46
C ARG A 181 -14.18 2.06 -12.78
N MET A 182 -14.75 2.56 -13.90
CA MET A 182 -14.11 2.46 -15.22
C MET A 182 -12.83 3.28 -15.28
N LEU A 183 -12.84 4.52 -14.79
CA LEU A 183 -11.65 5.39 -14.75
C LEU A 183 -10.55 4.80 -13.86
N TYR A 184 -10.91 4.21 -12.73
CA TYR A 184 -9.96 3.48 -11.90
C TYR A 184 -9.33 2.30 -12.64
N SER A 185 -10.15 1.51 -13.36
CA SER A 185 -9.66 0.40 -14.18
C SER A 185 -8.69 0.88 -15.26
N ILE A 186 -9.01 1.99 -15.92
CA ILE A 186 -8.12 2.60 -16.94
C ILE A 186 -6.83 3.10 -16.27
N PHE A 187 -6.92 3.78 -15.11
CA PHE A 187 -5.74 4.22 -14.36
C PHE A 187 -4.81 3.04 -14.04
N LEU A 188 -5.36 1.90 -13.62
CA LEU A 188 -4.58 0.70 -13.32
C LEU A 188 -3.92 0.11 -14.58
N LEU A 189 -4.60 0.14 -15.74
CA LEU A 189 -4.03 -0.29 -17.02
C LEU A 189 -2.90 0.63 -17.48
N ASP A 190 -3.09 1.94 -17.36
CA ASP A 190 -2.07 2.94 -17.69
C ASP A 190 -0.86 2.80 -16.76
N LEU A 191 -1.10 2.56 -15.47
CA LEU A 191 -0.07 2.28 -14.49
C LEU A 191 0.73 1.02 -14.87
N GLN A 192 0.06 -0.06 -15.22
CA GLN A 192 0.71 -1.30 -15.62
C GLN A 192 1.52 -1.11 -16.90
N ASN A 193 0.99 -0.37 -17.88
CA ASN A 193 1.71 -0.05 -19.11
C ASN A 193 2.97 0.79 -18.81
N ALA A 194 2.87 1.80 -17.94
CA ALA A 194 4.00 2.60 -17.52
C ALA A 194 5.08 1.77 -16.82
N GLN A 195 4.68 0.83 -15.98
CA GLN A 195 5.58 -0.10 -15.30
C GLN A 195 6.22 -1.10 -16.26
N ASN A 196 5.46 -1.65 -17.21
CA ASN A 196 5.99 -2.57 -18.22
C ASN A 196 6.99 -1.88 -19.15
N SER A 197 6.81 -0.60 -19.45
CA SER A 197 7.77 0.18 -20.23
C SER A 197 9.12 0.33 -19.50
N ALA A 198 9.11 0.35 -18.18
CA ALA A 198 10.33 0.29 -17.34
C ALA A 198 10.91 -1.12 -17.22
N ILE A 199 10.07 -2.16 -17.36
CA ILE A 199 10.43 -3.59 -17.25
C ILE A 199 10.90 -4.18 -18.58
N VAL A 200 10.61 -3.54 -19.74
CA VAL A 200 10.96 -4.03 -21.11
C VAL A 200 12.44 -4.34 -21.29
N HIS A 201 13.29 -4.01 -20.34
CA HIS A 201 14.70 -4.43 -20.35
C HIS A 201 14.98 -5.76 -19.63
N ARG A 202 14.00 -6.39 -18.96
CA ARG A 202 14.14 -7.77 -18.45
C ARG A 202 13.33 -8.71 -19.33
N GLN A 203 13.98 -9.36 -20.27
CA GLN A 203 13.40 -10.50 -21.02
C GLN A 203 13.21 -11.68 -20.08
N THR A 204 12.19 -11.59 -19.22
CA THR A 204 11.82 -12.72 -18.35
C THR A 204 11.00 -13.69 -19.20
N PRO A 205 11.37 -15.00 -19.28
CA PRO A 205 10.55 -15.96 -20.02
C PRO A 205 9.11 -15.99 -19.48
N GLN A 206 8.12 -16.02 -20.32
CA GLN A 206 6.69 -16.00 -19.97
C GLN A 206 6.34 -17.02 -18.87
N ARG A 207 6.89 -18.26 -18.96
CA ARG A 207 6.66 -19.29 -17.94
C ARG A 207 7.22 -18.92 -16.54
N VAL A 208 8.29 -18.15 -16.46
CA VAL A 208 8.85 -17.66 -15.19
C VAL A 208 7.90 -16.67 -14.56
N GLU A 209 7.33 -15.75 -15.37
CA GLU A 209 6.32 -14.80 -14.90
C GLU A 209 5.05 -15.50 -14.43
N GLU A 210 4.51 -16.45 -15.21
CA GLU A 210 3.32 -17.24 -14.84
C GLU A 210 3.47 -17.92 -13.49
N ILE A 211 4.65 -18.54 -13.24
CA ILE A 211 4.93 -19.21 -11.97
C ILE A 211 5.06 -18.20 -10.82
N PHE A 212 5.75 -17.09 -11.05
CA PHE A 212 5.87 -16.05 -10.04
C PHE A 212 4.50 -15.47 -9.66
N ILE A 213 3.67 -15.17 -10.65
CA ILE A 213 2.29 -14.71 -10.48
C ILE A 213 1.48 -15.75 -9.69
N GLY A 214 1.57 -17.01 -10.09
CA GLY A 214 0.90 -18.10 -9.38
C GLY A 214 1.30 -18.16 -7.90
N PHE A 215 2.59 -18.01 -7.59
CA PHE A 215 3.08 -17.94 -6.22
C PHE A 215 2.48 -16.76 -5.45
N ILE A 216 2.52 -15.57 -6.05
CA ILE A 216 1.99 -14.35 -5.44
C ILE A 216 0.47 -14.47 -5.20
N ARG A 217 -0.29 -15.10 -6.09
CA ARG A 217 -1.74 -15.36 -5.91
C ARG A 217 -2.04 -16.30 -4.74
N LEU A 218 -1.21 -17.30 -4.50
CA LEU A 218 -1.39 -18.24 -3.39
C LEU A 218 -1.06 -17.63 -2.04
N LEU A 219 -0.09 -16.72 -2.01
CA LEU A 219 0.53 -16.25 -0.78
C LEU A 219 -0.47 -15.62 0.20
N PRO A 220 -1.35 -14.63 -0.18
CA PRO A 220 -2.27 -14.00 0.75
C PRO A 220 -3.25 -14.95 1.44
N ASN A 221 -3.64 -16.00 0.73
CA ASN A 221 -4.63 -16.96 1.23
C ASN A 221 -4.02 -18.06 2.10
N HIS A 222 -2.70 -18.21 2.09
CA HIS A 222 -2.04 -19.37 2.69
C HIS A 222 -0.89 -19.05 3.64
N PHE A 223 -0.34 -17.81 3.63
CA PHE A 223 0.86 -17.45 4.40
C PHE A 223 0.71 -17.72 5.90
N ALA A 224 -0.48 -17.49 6.47
CA ALA A 224 -0.71 -17.66 7.90
C ALA A 224 -0.58 -19.13 8.35
N LYS A 225 -0.92 -20.10 7.48
CA LYS A 225 -0.91 -21.52 7.76
C LYS A 225 0.34 -22.24 7.24
N HIS A 226 0.89 -21.77 6.13
CA HIS A 226 1.97 -22.45 5.40
C HIS A 226 3.19 -21.54 5.30
N HIS A 227 4.16 -21.76 6.18
CA HIS A 227 5.37 -20.98 6.29
C HIS A 227 6.53 -21.53 5.45
N ASP A 228 6.34 -22.70 4.85
CA ASP A 228 7.35 -23.40 4.08
C ASP A 228 7.12 -23.27 2.56
N ILE A 229 8.22 -23.36 1.82
CA ILE A 229 8.20 -23.27 0.36
C ILE A 229 7.54 -24.46 -0.31
N ALA A 230 7.53 -25.65 0.35
CA ALA A 230 7.06 -26.89 -0.25
C ALA A 230 5.58 -26.79 -0.61
N PHE A 231 4.77 -26.25 0.29
CA PHE A 231 3.35 -26.03 0.03
C PHE A 231 3.10 -25.25 -1.28
N TYR A 232 3.77 -24.13 -1.47
CA TYR A 232 3.57 -23.28 -2.66
C TYR A 232 4.08 -23.95 -3.92
N ALA A 233 5.20 -24.66 -3.84
CA ALA A 233 5.75 -25.41 -4.95
C ALA A 233 4.80 -26.54 -5.39
N ASP A 234 4.21 -27.26 -4.44
CA ASP A 234 3.24 -28.33 -4.68
C ASP A 234 1.95 -27.77 -5.32
N GLN A 235 1.43 -26.65 -4.83
CA GLN A 235 0.26 -25.97 -5.43
C GLN A 235 0.51 -25.53 -6.88
N LEU A 236 1.76 -25.18 -7.21
CA LEU A 236 2.16 -24.79 -8.57
C LEU A 236 2.65 -25.95 -9.42
N HIS A 237 2.61 -27.18 -8.89
CA HIS A 237 3.09 -28.40 -9.55
C HIS A 237 4.54 -28.30 -10.06
N ILE A 238 5.43 -27.70 -9.24
CA ILE A 238 6.86 -27.53 -9.53
C ILE A 238 7.71 -27.91 -8.31
N SER A 239 9.03 -28.05 -8.52
CA SER A 239 9.94 -28.27 -7.42
C SER A 239 10.22 -27.00 -6.61
N THR A 240 10.53 -27.15 -5.32
CA THR A 240 10.93 -26.04 -4.42
C THR A 240 12.16 -25.29 -4.94
N VAL A 241 13.09 -26.04 -5.56
CA VAL A 241 14.30 -25.45 -6.18
C VAL A 241 13.92 -24.55 -7.36
N TYR A 242 12.97 -24.99 -8.19
CA TYR A 242 12.52 -24.22 -9.31
C TYR A 242 11.75 -22.96 -8.88
N LEU A 243 10.83 -23.08 -7.92
CA LEU A 243 10.13 -21.92 -7.34
C LEU A 243 11.12 -20.91 -6.75
N SER A 244 12.12 -21.38 -5.97
CA SER A 244 13.15 -20.50 -5.39
C SER A 244 13.93 -19.74 -6.47
N ARG A 245 14.29 -20.44 -7.56
CA ARG A 245 15.01 -19.85 -8.68
C ARG A 245 14.15 -18.79 -9.39
N VAL A 246 12.88 -19.13 -9.68
CA VAL A 246 11.93 -18.21 -10.32
C VAL A 246 11.75 -16.93 -9.51
N VAL A 247 11.39 -17.07 -8.23
CA VAL A 247 11.16 -15.91 -7.35
C VAL A 247 12.42 -15.05 -7.27
N ARG A 248 13.59 -15.67 -7.10
CA ARG A 248 14.86 -14.93 -7.02
C ARG A 248 15.24 -14.25 -8.34
N GLN A 249 14.95 -14.88 -9.48
CA GLN A 249 15.20 -14.30 -10.80
C GLN A 249 14.36 -13.04 -11.05
N VAL A 250 13.08 -13.07 -10.63
CA VAL A 250 12.14 -11.96 -10.85
C VAL A 250 12.39 -10.82 -9.85
N THR A 251 12.70 -11.15 -8.59
CA THR A 251 12.63 -10.18 -7.48
C THR A 251 13.93 -9.97 -6.73
N GLU A 252 14.96 -10.76 -7.02
CA GLU A 252 16.24 -10.82 -6.26
C GLU A 252 16.07 -11.23 -4.79
N ARG A 253 14.86 -11.67 -4.40
CA ARG A 253 14.51 -12.10 -3.05
C ARG A 253 14.16 -13.58 -2.99
N THR A 254 14.03 -14.10 -1.78
CA THR A 254 13.65 -15.52 -1.57
C THR A 254 12.15 -15.67 -1.37
N VAL A 255 11.60 -16.86 -1.62
CA VAL A 255 10.21 -17.21 -1.30
C VAL A 255 9.92 -16.95 0.19
N VAL A 256 10.82 -17.42 1.07
CA VAL A 256 10.70 -17.25 2.53
C VAL A 256 10.65 -15.76 2.92
N TYR A 257 11.33 -14.91 2.19
CA TYR A 257 11.25 -13.47 2.41
C TYR A 257 9.81 -12.98 2.28
N TYR A 258 9.10 -13.34 1.21
CA TYR A 258 7.71 -12.91 0.98
C TYR A 258 6.75 -13.46 2.03
N ILE A 259 6.90 -14.74 2.40
CA ILE A 259 6.11 -15.37 3.46
C ILE A 259 6.32 -14.60 4.78
N ASN A 260 7.58 -14.32 5.13
CA ASN A 260 7.91 -13.59 6.34
C ASN A 260 7.37 -12.16 6.36
N GLN A 261 7.34 -11.47 5.22
CA GLN A 261 6.76 -10.12 5.15
C GLN A 261 5.25 -10.14 5.39
N MET A 262 4.53 -11.10 4.79
CA MET A 262 3.10 -11.26 5.04
C MET A 262 2.80 -11.59 6.51
N LEU A 263 3.57 -12.50 7.10
CA LEU A 263 3.45 -12.83 8.52
C LEU A 263 3.74 -11.62 9.42
N LEU A 264 4.76 -10.84 9.10
CA LEU A 264 5.11 -9.64 9.86
C LEU A 264 4.00 -8.59 9.75
N MET A 265 3.48 -8.37 8.55
CA MET A 265 2.39 -7.42 8.31
C MET A 265 1.14 -7.80 9.12
N GLU A 266 0.69 -9.05 9.04
CA GLU A 266 -0.47 -9.53 9.79
C GLU A 266 -0.20 -9.48 11.31
N ALA A 267 1.01 -9.86 11.75
CA ALA A 267 1.39 -9.77 13.15
C ALA A 267 1.34 -8.33 13.68
N THR A 268 1.88 -7.36 12.93
CA THR A 268 1.84 -5.94 13.30
C THR A 268 0.40 -5.43 13.36
N PHE A 269 -0.42 -5.81 12.39
CA PHE A 269 -1.84 -5.49 12.36
C PHE A 269 -2.55 -6.04 13.60
N LEU A 270 -2.45 -7.34 13.88
CA LEU A 270 -3.10 -7.96 15.04
C LEU A 270 -2.59 -7.40 16.38
N LEU A 271 -1.32 -7.08 16.49
CA LEU A 271 -0.75 -6.46 17.69
C LEU A 271 -1.34 -5.09 18.00
N LYS A 272 -1.64 -4.29 16.97
CA LYS A 272 -2.18 -2.93 17.11
C LYS A 272 -3.71 -2.89 17.19
N THR A 273 -4.41 -3.76 16.46
CA THR A 273 -5.86 -3.67 16.28
C THR A 273 -6.67 -4.60 17.17
N SER A 274 -6.05 -5.71 17.61
CA SER A 274 -6.78 -6.73 18.36
C SER A 274 -6.44 -6.77 19.85
N LYS A 275 -7.36 -7.33 20.65
CA LYS A 275 -7.13 -7.65 22.07
C LYS A 275 -6.52 -9.04 22.28
N LEU A 276 -6.15 -9.73 21.19
CA LEU A 276 -5.55 -11.06 21.27
C LEU A 276 -4.26 -11.03 22.07
N SER A 277 -4.04 -12.00 22.94
CA SER A 277 -2.75 -12.19 23.60
C SER A 277 -1.66 -12.56 22.60
N ILE A 278 -0.40 -12.39 22.99
CA ILE A 278 0.74 -12.79 22.14
C ILE A 278 0.67 -14.29 21.78
N ALA A 279 0.19 -15.12 22.70
CA ALA A 279 0.00 -16.56 22.47
C ALA A 279 -1.14 -16.81 21.43
N GLN A 280 -2.24 -16.09 21.53
CA GLN A 280 -3.34 -16.20 20.56
C GLN A 280 -2.95 -15.71 19.17
N ILE A 281 -2.10 -14.67 19.07
CA ILE A 281 -1.56 -14.24 17.75
C ILE A 281 -0.62 -15.29 17.20
N ALA A 282 0.24 -15.87 18.03
CA ALA A 282 1.11 -16.97 17.61
C ALA A 282 0.32 -18.17 17.07
N ASP A 283 -0.75 -18.55 17.76
CA ASP A 283 -1.67 -19.61 17.35
C ASP A 283 -2.41 -19.26 16.04
N HIS A 284 -2.94 -18.02 15.93
CA HIS A 284 -3.62 -17.53 14.72
C HIS A 284 -2.71 -17.57 13.49
N LEU A 285 -1.43 -17.23 13.67
CA LEU A 285 -0.42 -17.28 12.62
C LEU A 285 0.30 -18.64 12.53
N HIS A 286 -0.21 -19.68 13.17
CA HIS A 286 0.29 -21.06 13.14
C HIS A 286 1.78 -21.19 13.49
N PHE A 287 2.28 -20.36 14.42
CA PHE A 287 3.57 -20.61 15.05
C PHE A 287 3.46 -21.75 16.09
N ALA A 288 4.51 -22.52 16.24
CA ALA A 288 4.54 -23.61 17.20
C ALA A 288 4.24 -23.17 18.64
N ASP A 289 4.69 -21.98 19.01
CA ASP A 289 4.47 -21.37 20.33
C ASP A 289 4.71 -19.85 20.32
N ALA A 290 4.33 -19.16 21.40
CA ALA A 290 4.52 -17.72 21.56
C ALA A 290 6.01 -17.29 21.60
N PRO A 291 6.97 -18.07 22.18
CA PRO A 291 8.39 -17.77 22.05
C PRO A 291 8.90 -17.76 20.63
N SER A 292 8.51 -18.75 19.81
CA SER A 292 8.88 -18.85 18.39
C SER A 292 8.38 -17.65 17.59
N PHE A 293 7.11 -17.28 17.80
CA PHE A 293 6.53 -16.05 17.24
C PHE A 293 7.28 -14.80 17.69
N SER A 294 7.56 -14.67 19.00
CA SER A 294 8.25 -13.49 19.55
C SER A 294 9.67 -13.36 18.98
N LYS A 295 10.38 -14.45 18.82
CA LYS A 295 11.71 -14.47 18.19
C LYS A 295 11.65 -14.09 16.70
N PHE A 296 10.66 -14.61 15.97
CA PHE A 296 10.40 -14.24 14.57
C PHE A 296 10.15 -12.74 14.45
N PHE A 297 9.19 -12.24 15.22
CA PHE A 297 8.79 -10.83 15.19
C PHE A 297 9.94 -9.89 15.54
N SER A 298 10.65 -10.15 16.67
CA SER A 298 11.75 -9.30 17.12
C SER A 298 12.91 -9.27 16.12
N ARG A 299 13.18 -10.39 15.47
CA ARG A 299 14.22 -10.45 14.42
C ARG A 299 13.91 -9.57 13.23
N LEU A 300 12.64 -9.45 12.83
CA LEU A 300 12.24 -8.71 11.64
C LEU A 300 11.85 -7.25 11.94
N ASN A 301 11.25 -7.00 13.09
CA ASN A 301 10.75 -5.67 13.49
C ASN A 301 11.75 -4.88 14.33
N GLY A 302 12.76 -5.52 14.93
CA GLY A 302 13.75 -4.89 15.78
C GLY A 302 13.33 -4.71 17.22
N MET A 303 12.05 -4.92 17.58
CA MET A 303 11.52 -4.84 18.94
C MET A 303 10.60 -6.02 19.26
N SER A 304 10.36 -6.29 20.54
CA SER A 304 9.48 -7.39 20.92
C SER A 304 8.01 -7.10 20.59
N PRO A 305 7.15 -8.14 20.39
CA PRO A 305 5.71 -7.95 20.19
C PRO A 305 5.03 -7.16 21.31
N LYS A 306 5.52 -7.33 22.56
CA LYS A 306 4.99 -6.64 23.72
C LYS A 306 5.33 -5.16 23.72
N GLU A 307 6.55 -4.80 23.34
CA GLU A 307 6.99 -3.40 23.18
C GLU A 307 6.24 -2.74 22.04
N TYR A 308 6.17 -3.40 20.88
CA TYR A 308 5.44 -2.91 19.69
C TYR A 308 3.97 -2.62 19.99
N ARG A 309 3.31 -3.46 20.80
CA ARG A 309 1.90 -3.24 21.20
C ARG A 309 1.72 -2.01 22.08
N LYS A 310 2.72 -1.62 22.86
CA LYS A 310 2.63 -0.51 23.82
C LYS A 310 2.89 0.86 23.18
N GLY A 311 3.76 0.91 22.14
CA GLY A 311 4.06 2.12 21.37
C GLY A 311 3.08 2.32 20.26
#